data_9218b26a426fd50e556c886b0f0beb5e
#
_entry.id   9218b26a426fd50e556c886b0f0beb5e
#
_cell.length_a   1.000
_cell.length_b   1.000
_cell.length_c   1.000
_cell.angle_alpha   90.00
_cell.angle_beta   90.00
_cell.angle_gamma   90.00
#
_symmetry.space_group_name_H-M   'P 1'
#
loop_
_entity.id
_entity.type
_entity.pdbx_description
1 polymer ?
#
loop_
_entity_poly.entity_id
_entity_poly.type
_entity_poly.pdbx_seq_one_letter_code
_entity_poly.pdbx_strand_id
1 'polypeptide(L)' 'MRMLGIDPGLTCTGWGVIEKHGNALLHLGHGQIRTSTDDDDHQRLQMIFDGVLAVCQEHNPDSCLLYTSPSPRDA' A
#
# COMPACT_ATOMS: atom_id res chain seq x y z
N MET A 1 -5.96 8.90 -14.65
CA MET A 1 -5.13 7.75 -14.31
C MET A 1 -5.12 7.54 -12.81
N ARG A 2 -5.44 6.34 -12.40
CA ARG A 2 -5.57 6.01 -10.98
C ARG A 2 -4.33 5.23 -10.52
N MET A 3 -3.74 5.67 -9.41
CA MET A 3 -2.50 5.07 -8.91
C MET A 3 -2.66 4.64 -7.47
N LEU A 4 -2.16 3.44 -7.17
CA LEU A 4 -2.10 2.90 -5.82
C LEU A 4 -0.65 2.95 -5.35
N GLY A 5 -0.41 3.60 -4.21
CA GLY A 5 0.88 3.61 -3.55
C GLY A 5 0.86 2.73 -2.32
N ILE A 6 1.89 1.93 -2.14
CA ILE A 6 2.03 1.02 -1.01
C ILE A 6 3.34 1.31 -0.31
N ASP A 7 3.27 1.51 1.01
CA ASP A 7 4.44 1.75 1.86
C ASP A 7 4.50 0.65 2.92
N PRO A 8 5.23 -0.43 2.66
CA PRO A 8 5.30 -1.55 3.58
C PRO A 8 6.11 -1.19 4.84
N GLY A 9 5.59 -1.58 5.97
CA GLY A 9 6.24 -1.42 7.26
C GLY A 9 6.35 -2.74 7.99
N LEU A 10 6.96 -2.71 9.16
CA LEU A 10 7.21 -3.93 9.93
C LEU A 10 5.92 -4.56 10.46
N THR A 11 5.03 -3.75 11.02
CA THR A 11 3.75 -4.23 11.55
C THR A 11 2.55 -3.56 10.89
N CYS A 12 2.81 -2.65 9.97
CA CYS A 12 1.76 -1.86 9.35
C CYS A 12 2.17 -1.50 7.93
N THR A 13 1.34 -1.82 6.96
CA THR A 13 1.56 -1.45 5.57
C THR A 13 0.53 -0.38 5.21
N GLY A 14 1.02 0.82 4.88
CA GLY A 14 0.17 1.91 4.45
C GLY A 14 -0.14 1.85 2.97
N TRP A 15 -1.31 2.28 2.57
CA TRP A 15 -1.66 2.40 1.16
C TRP A 15 -2.47 3.67 0.91
N GLY A 16 -2.37 4.16 -0.30
CA GLY A 16 -3.16 5.31 -0.72
C GLY A 16 -3.48 5.23 -2.19
N VAL A 17 -4.65 5.71 -2.57
CA VAL A 17 -5.10 5.73 -3.96
C VAL A 17 -5.35 7.17 -4.36
N ILE A 18 -4.75 7.58 -5.46
CA ILE A 18 -4.96 8.91 -6.03
C ILE A 18 -5.37 8.77 -7.49
N GLU A 19 -6.09 9.77 -7.96
CA GLU A 19 -6.48 9.85 -9.37
C GLU A 19 -5.98 11.15 -9.93
N LYS A 20 -5.30 11.07 -11.08
CA LYS A 20 -4.76 12.21 -11.77
C LYS A 20 -5.65 12.59 -12.94
N HIS A 21 -6.13 13.83 -12.95
CA HIS A 21 -6.88 14.40 -14.05
C HIS A 21 -6.15 15.68 -14.48
N GLY A 22 -5.40 15.60 -15.57
CA GLY A 22 -4.60 16.73 -16.02
C GLY A 22 -3.59 17.12 -14.93
N ASN A 23 -3.72 18.34 -14.41
CA ASN A 23 -2.86 18.82 -13.33
C ASN A 23 -3.47 18.63 -11.94
N ALA A 24 -4.69 18.11 -11.86
CA ALA A 24 -5.37 17.91 -10.58
C ALA A 24 -5.10 16.51 -10.06
N LEU A 25 -4.89 16.42 -8.75
CA LEU A 25 -4.75 15.15 -8.04
C LEU A 25 -5.90 15.01 -7.05
N LEU A 26 -6.62 13.90 -7.15
CA LEU A 26 -7.73 13.59 -6.26
C LEU A 26 -7.33 12.42 -5.37
N HIS A 27 -7.49 12.60 -4.07
CA HIS A 27 -7.28 11.55 -3.11
C HIS A 27 -8.55 10.72 -3.00
N LEU A 28 -8.49 9.46 -3.41
CA LEU A 28 -9.66 8.58 -3.42
C LEU A 28 -9.80 7.77 -2.14
N GLY A 29 -8.68 7.43 -1.51
CA GLY A 29 -8.73 6.66 -0.29
C GLY A 29 -7.36 6.36 0.25
N HIS A 30 -7.32 5.93 1.49
CA HIS A 30 -6.10 5.46 2.13
C HIS A 30 -6.47 4.54 3.29
N GLY A 31 -5.49 3.78 3.74
CA GLY A 31 -5.70 2.89 4.86
C GLY A 31 -4.42 2.20 5.27
N GLN A 32 -4.57 1.25 6.17
CA GLN A 32 -3.45 0.50 6.70
C GLN A 32 -3.83 -0.98 6.78
N ILE A 33 -2.85 -1.82 6.49
CA ILE A 33 -2.95 -3.26 6.69
C ILE A 33 -2.04 -3.58 7.86
N ARG A 34 -2.64 -4.00 8.97
CA ARG A 34 -1.88 -4.30 10.18
C ARG A 34 -1.55 -5.77 10.24
N THR A 35 -0.33 -6.06 10.66
CA THR A 35 0.13 -7.42 10.91
C THR A 35 0.79 -7.44 12.27
N SER A 36 1.07 -8.64 12.77
CA SER A 36 1.73 -8.80 14.06
C SER A 36 3.12 -9.41 13.85
N THR A 37 4.08 -8.96 14.65
CA THR A 37 5.41 -9.58 14.65
C THR A 37 5.38 -10.98 15.25
N ASP A 38 4.30 -11.34 15.94
CA ASP A 38 4.11 -12.70 16.47
C ASP A 38 3.73 -13.69 15.37
N ASP A 39 3.21 -13.20 14.25
CA ASP A 39 2.92 -14.05 13.11
C ASP A 39 4.21 -14.41 12.39
N ASP A 40 4.27 -15.57 11.77
CA ASP A 40 5.42 -15.90 10.95
C ASP A 40 5.43 -15.08 9.67
N ASP A 41 6.56 -15.05 8.96
CA ASP A 41 6.71 -14.23 7.77
C ASP A 41 5.72 -14.62 6.67
N HIS A 42 5.42 -15.90 6.55
CA HIS A 42 4.48 -16.40 5.55
C HIS A 42 3.07 -15.84 5.81
N GLN A 43 2.62 -15.88 7.06
CA GLN A 43 1.31 -15.36 7.43
C GLN A 43 1.22 -13.87 7.23
N ARG A 44 2.28 -13.14 7.57
CA ARG A 44 2.32 -11.68 7.40
C ARG A 44 2.25 -11.31 5.92
N LEU A 45 3.01 -11.98 5.08
CA LEU A 45 2.98 -11.76 3.64
C LEU A 45 1.60 -12.06 3.05
N GLN A 46 0.97 -13.13 3.54
CA GLN A 46 -0.38 -13.48 3.07
C GLN A 46 -1.39 -12.40 3.43
N MET A 47 -1.33 -11.88 4.65
CA MET A 47 -2.24 -10.83 5.09
C MET A 47 -2.05 -9.54 4.28
N ILE A 48 -0.80 -9.17 4.01
CA ILE A 48 -0.50 -8.00 3.21
C ILE A 48 -1.01 -8.19 1.78
N PHE A 49 -0.75 -9.35 1.20
CA PHE A 49 -1.20 -9.66 -0.15
C PHE A 49 -2.72 -9.60 -0.27
N ASP A 50 -3.43 -10.22 0.67
CA ASP A 50 -4.89 -10.22 0.68
C ASP A 50 -5.45 -8.81 0.83
N GLY A 51 -4.84 -8.00 1.69
CA GLY A 51 -5.25 -6.62 1.89
C GLY A 51 -5.03 -5.76 0.65
N VAL A 52 -3.87 -5.89 0.02
CA VAL A 52 -3.56 -5.15 -1.21
C VAL A 52 -4.49 -5.58 -2.33
N LEU A 53 -4.75 -6.88 -2.45
CA LEU A 53 -5.66 -7.38 -3.47
C LEU A 53 -7.06 -6.82 -3.29
N ALA A 54 -7.55 -6.75 -2.05
CA ALA A 54 -8.85 -6.17 -1.76
C ALA A 54 -8.91 -4.69 -2.18
N VAL A 55 -7.86 -3.93 -1.91
CA VAL A 55 -7.78 -2.52 -2.32
C VAL A 55 -7.78 -2.40 -3.84
N CYS A 56 -7.04 -3.26 -4.53
CA CYS A 56 -7.01 -3.26 -5.99
C CYS A 56 -8.38 -3.57 -6.58
N GLN A 57 -9.10 -4.50 -5.99
CA GLN A 57 -10.43 -4.85 -6.45
C GLN A 57 -11.44 -3.73 -6.22
N GLU A 58 -11.30 -3.01 -5.11
CA GLU A 58 -12.20 -1.91 -4.77
C GLU A 58 -11.95 -0.68 -5.63
N HIS A 59 -10.68 -0.30 -5.82
CA HIS A 59 -10.30 0.95 -6.47
C HIS A 59 -9.89 0.79 -7.93
N ASN A 60 -9.55 -0.42 -8.35
CA ASN A 60 -9.22 -0.72 -9.74
C ASN A 60 -8.14 0.21 -10.30
N PRO A 61 -6.97 0.29 -9.67
CA PRO A 61 -5.93 1.22 -10.11
C PRO A 61 -5.31 0.82 -11.46
N ASP A 62 -4.89 1.82 -12.21
CA ASP A 62 -4.19 1.63 -13.48
C ASP A 62 -2.74 1.25 -13.27
N SER A 63 -2.14 1.70 -12.17
CA SER A 63 -0.78 1.36 -11.84
C SER A 63 -0.59 1.30 -10.34
N CYS A 64 0.45 0.57 -9.93
CA CYS A 64 0.77 0.35 -8.53
C CYS A 64 2.23 0.70 -8.30
N LEU A 65 2.48 1.53 -7.29
CA LEU A 65 3.83 1.91 -6.88
C LEU A 65 4.12 1.32 -5.51
N LEU A 66 5.22 0.60 -5.43
CA LEU A 66 5.71 0.09 -4.17
C LEU A 66 6.79 1.03 -3.65
N TYR A 67 6.53 1.67 -2.53
CA TYR A 67 7.49 2.52 -1.88
C TYR A 67 8.30 1.71 -0.90
N THR A 68 9.58 1.57 -1.19
CA THR A 68 10.53 1.14 -0.18
C THR A 68 11.34 2.37 0.17
N SER A 69 10.87 3.13 1.13
CA SER A 69 11.64 4.28 1.54
C SER A 69 12.96 3.82 2.14
N PRO A 70 14.09 4.43 1.76
CA PRO A 70 15.33 4.12 2.44
C PRO A 70 15.16 4.44 3.92
N SER A 71 15.44 3.45 4.75
CA SER A 71 15.35 3.66 6.17
C SER A 71 16.32 4.76 6.58
N PRO A 72 15.92 5.69 7.46
CA PRO A 72 16.85 6.67 7.98
C PRO A 72 18.08 6.03 8.62
N ARG A 73 17.96 4.80 9.05
CA ARG A 73 19.09 4.08 9.64
C ARG A 73 20.09 3.62 8.60
N ASP A 74 19.69 3.59 7.35
CA ASP A 74 20.57 3.21 6.23
C ASP A 74 21.37 4.40 5.72
N ALA A 75 21.00 5.55 6.15
CA ALA A 75 21.68 6.78 5.76
C ALA A 75 22.90 7.04 6.64
#